data_fce1e86a6476c0c1cb9b04c9a7060869
#
_entry.id   fce1e86a6476c0c1cb9b04c9a7060869
#
_cell.length_a   1.000
_cell.length_b   1.000
_cell.length_c   1.000
_cell.angle_alpha   90.00
_cell.angle_beta   90.00
_cell.angle_gamma   90.00
#
_symmetry.space_group_name_H-M   'P 1'
#
loop_
_entity.id
_entity.type
_entity.pdbx_description
1 polymer ?
#
loop_
_entity_poly.entity_id
_entity_poly.type
_entity_poly.pdbx_seq_one_letter_code
_entity_poly.pdbx_strand_id
1 'polypeptide(L)'
;MSACEYPTTHEKIAEVIDIHNFIDNVFIPSKASTWIDLHDPATNNLVTRVPQSTDAELKAAVDSASKAYPKWKATSIIRKQQIMFKLAALIRENTEKLAASITLEQGKTCADARGDVLRGLQVCETACGITTQLTGEVVEVAKDMETRSYREPLGVVAAICPFNFPAMIPLWSIPLATITGNTLILKPSERVPGCAMIIADLCRQAGYPEGVINIIHGGAKTVDFIIDEPAIRAISFVGSNRAGEYIFTRGSANGKRVQANLGAKNHAAVLRSAQAGQRCMALSTLVLIGQTKEWMPELADRAKKLTLNGGFEEGADLGPLISPQSKRRVEDLIQSAQNEGATILLDGRSQKPAKYPNGNWVGPTIITNVKPHMKCYTEEIFGPVLVCLNVESSNEAINLINANEYGNGAAIFTRSGATATLFQKELEAGQLGINVPIPVPLPMFSFTGNKKSVAGGGVANFYGKDGLRFYTQWKTVTSLWRAEDAISKQSDVAMPTHS
;
A
#
# COMPACT_ATOMS: atom_id res chain seq x y z
N MET A 1 14.86 -1.04 -21.85
CA MET A 1 15.79 0.01 -21.38
C MET A 1 17.05 -0.69 -20.91
N SER A 2 18.19 -0.45 -21.57
CA SER A 2 19.49 -0.64 -20.94
C SER A 2 19.44 0.13 -19.63
N ALA A 3 20.18 -0.27 -18.62
CA ALA A 3 20.21 0.32 -17.29
C ALA A 3 20.33 1.85 -17.35
N CYS A 4 19.23 2.57 -17.58
CA CYS A 4 19.16 4.00 -17.40
C CYS A 4 19.41 4.25 -15.92
N GLU A 5 20.52 4.87 -15.61
CA GLU A 5 20.72 5.47 -14.31
C GLU A 5 19.58 6.47 -14.11
N TYR A 6 18.74 6.23 -13.11
CA TYR A 6 17.73 7.22 -12.74
C TYR A 6 18.42 8.50 -12.30
N PRO A 7 17.90 9.68 -12.71
CA PRO A 7 18.45 10.96 -12.25
C PRO A 7 18.46 11.04 -10.73
N THR A 8 19.54 11.58 -10.20
CA THR A 8 19.72 11.83 -8.76
C THR A 8 19.68 13.33 -8.43
N THR A 9 19.11 14.11 -9.33
CA THR A 9 18.92 15.57 -9.22
C THR A 9 17.55 15.96 -9.73
N HIS A 10 17.09 17.17 -9.40
CA HIS A 10 15.85 17.77 -9.91
C HIS A 10 16.10 18.62 -11.18
N GLU A 11 17.18 18.35 -11.90
CA GLU A 11 17.46 19.02 -13.17
C GLU A 11 16.46 18.61 -14.25
N LYS A 12 16.23 19.52 -15.20
CA LYS A 12 15.32 19.25 -16.31
C LYS A 12 15.88 18.10 -17.15
N ILE A 13 15.07 17.07 -17.37
CA ILE A 13 15.39 15.95 -18.24
C ILE A 13 15.45 16.44 -19.69
N ALA A 14 16.58 16.22 -20.35
CA ALA A 14 16.81 16.70 -21.71
C ALA A 14 16.02 15.88 -22.73
N GLU A 15 15.92 14.57 -22.54
CA GLU A 15 15.17 13.66 -23.42
C GLU A 15 14.13 12.90 -22.59
N VAL A 16 12.87 13.16 -22.86
CA VAL A 16 11.74 12.52 -22.18
C VAL A 16 11.45 11.17 -22.84
N ILE A 17 11.63 10.09 -22.08
CA ILE A 17 11.35 8.74 -22.53
C ILE A 17 9.99 8.30 -22.00
N ASP A 18 9.12 7.80 -22.88
CA ASP A 18 7.78 7.33 -22.53
C ASP A 18 7.84 6.01 -21.73
N ILE A 19 6.92 5.85 -20.78
CA ILE A 19 6.78 4.61 -20.03
C ILE A 19 6.19 3.51 -20.93
N HIS A 20 6.76 2.33 -20.86
CA HIS A 20 6.31 1.14 -21.57
C HIS A 20 5.41 0.29 -20.69
N ASN A 21 4.52 -0.52 -21.29
CA ASN A 21 3.93 -1.66 -20.60
C ASN A 21 4.99 -2.76 -20.41
N PHE A 22 4.81 -3.63 -19.39
CA PHE A 22 5.66 -4.81 -19.20
C PHE A 22 4.77 -6.06 -19.30
N ILE A 23 4.93 -6.80 -20.40
CA ILE A 23 4.13 -8.00 -20.71
C ILE A 23 5.07 -9.09 -21.20
N ASP A 24 4.89 -10.33 -20.73
CA ASP A 24 5.75 -11.46 -21.07
C ASP A 24 7.26 -11.20 -20.87
N ASN A 25 7.62 -10.56 -19.75
CA ASN A 25 8.99 -10.15 -19.44
C ASN A 25 9.63 -9.17 -20.45
N VAL A 26 8.82 -8.51 -21.28
CA VAL A 26 9.27 -7.55 -22.29
C VAL A 26 8.69 -6.16 -22.00
N PHE A 27 9.53 -5.14 -22.10
CA PHE A 27 9.08 -3.75 -22.09
C PHE A 27 8.56 -3.37 -23.48
N ILE A 28 7.25 -3.19 -23.62
CA ILE A 28 6.56 -2.96 -24.88
C ILE A 28 6.12 -1.50 -24.96
N PRO A 29 6.60 -0.73 -25.97
CA PRO A 29 6.08 0.61 -26.23
C PRO A 29 4.56 0.57 -26.44
N SER A 30 3.84 1.45 -25.77
CA SER A 30 2.38 1.51 -25.92
C SER A 30 1.96 2.15 -27.23
N LYS A 31 0.87 1.64 -27.80
CA LYS A 31 0.15 2.22 -28.95
C LYS A 31 -0.95 3.20 -28.53
N ALA A 32 -0.90 3.67 -27.28
CA ALA A 32 -1.89 4.59 -26.74
C ALA A 32 -1.92 5.90 -27.54
N SER A 33 -3.11 6.38 -27.84
CA SER A 33 -3.33 7.74 -28.42
C SER A 33 -3.37 8.83 -27.34
N THR A 34 -3.55 8.45 -26.08
CA THR A 34 -3.65 9.38 -24.94
C THR A 34 -2.59 9.06 -23.92
N TRP A 35 -1.90 10.08 -23.45
CA TRP A 35 -0.81 9.99 -22.51
C TRP A 35 -1.05 10.90 -21.32
N ILE A 36 -0.52 10.56 -20.18
CA ILE A 36 -0.55 11.35 -18.95
C ILE A 36 0.85 11.86 -18.70
N ASP A 37 1.01 13.19 -18.68
CA ASP A 37 2.27 13.84 -18.35
C ASP A 37 2.58 13.64 -16.86
N LEU A 38 3.78 13.15 -16.57
CA LEU A 38 4.31 13.03 -15.23
C LEU A 38 5.37 14.11 -15.01
N HIS A 39 5.18 14.89 -13.95
CA HIS A 39 6.07 15.99 -13.61
C HIS A 39 6.77 15.73 -12.27
N ASP A 40 8.02 16.16 -12.17
CA ASP A 40 8.76 16.21 -10.91
C ASP A 40 8.04 17.18 -9.95
N PRO A 41 7.58 16.74 -8.78
CA PRO A 41 6.86 17.60 -7.84
C PRO A 41 7.66 18.78 -7.30
N ALA A 42 8.99 18.71 -7.30
CA ALA A 42 9.87 19.76 -6.81
C ALA A 42 10.02 20.93 -7.80
N THR A 43 9.88 20.67 -9.10
CA THR A 43 10.14 21.66 -10.16
C THR A 43 8.94 21.88 -11.07
N ASN A 44 8.01 20.95 -11.13
CA ASN A 44 6.95 20.81 -12.14
C ASN A 44 7.49 20.65 -13.57
N ASN A 45 8.76 20.26 -13.76
CA ASN A 45 9.30 19.87 -15.04
C ASN A 45 8.77 18.50 -15.46
N LEU A 46 8.55 18.30 -16.76
CA LEU A 46 8.15 17.01 -17.32
C LEU A 46 9.28 15.98 -17.13
N VAL A 47 8.95 14.81 -16.56
CA VAL A 47 9.86 13.69 -16.33
C VAL A 47 9.65 12.61 -17.37
N THR A 48 8.41 12.18 -17.58
CA THR A 48 8.03 11.12 -18.51
C THR A 48 6.56 11.23 -18.87
N ARG A 49 6.12 10.42 -19.83
CA ARG A 49 4.70 10.28 -20.17
C ARG A 49 4.26 8.84 -19.92
N VAL A 50 3.08 8.68 -19.35
CA VAL A 50 2.49 7.40 -18.97
C VAL A 50 1.33 7.08 -19.91
N PRO A 51 1.31 5.91 -20.57
CA PRO A 51 0.25 5.61 -21.51
C PRO A 51 -1.08 5.32 -20.82
N GLN A 52 -2.18 5.74 -21.46
CA GLN A 52 -3.49 5.14 -21.24
C GLN A 52 -3.57 3.87 -22.10
N SER A 53 -3.08 2.75 -21.56
CA SER A 53 -2.98 1.49 -22.31
C SER A 53 -4.27 1.16 -23.06
N THR A 54 -4.12 0.71 -24.31
CA THR A 54 -5.26 0.35 -25.16
C THR A 54 -5.94 -0.93 -24.67
N ASP A 55 -7.20 -1.14 -25.04
CA ASP A 55 -7.93 -2.36 -24.67
C ASP A 55 -7.22 -3.64 -25.16
N ALA A 56 -6.56 -3.57 -26.31
CA ALA A 56 -5.75 -4.68 -26.84
C ALA A 56 -4.52 -4.97 -25.96
N GLU A 57 -3.84 -3.94 -25.44
CA GLU A 57 -2.70 -4.11 -24.55
C GLU A 57 -3.13 -4.63 -23.17
N LEU A 58 -4.24 -4.12 -22.63
CA LEU A 58 -4.83 -4.61 -21.39
C LEU A 58 -5.21 -6.10 -21.51
N LYS A 59 -5.86 -6.46 -22.60
CA LYS A 59 -6.23 -7.86 -22.89
C LYS A 59 -5.00 -8.74 -23.08
N ALA A 60 -3.98 -8.29 -23.80
CA ALA A 60 -2.74 -9.03 -24.00
C ALA A 60 -2.04 -9.37 -22.67
N ALA A 61 -2.03 -8.43 -21.70
CA ALA A 61 -1.47 -8.67 -20.38
C ALA A 61 -2.22 -9.76 -19.61
N VAL A 62 -3.55 -9.78 -19.68
CA VAL A 62 -4.39 -10.81 -19.03
C VAL A 62 -4.25 -12.16 -19.73
N ASP A 63 -4.20 -12.19 -21.05
CA ASP A 63 -4.01 -13.42 -21.82
C ASP A 63 -2.64 -14.05 -21.52
N SER A 64 -1.58 -13.22 -21.43
CA SER A 64 -0.25 -13.62 -20.99
C SER A 64 -0.28 -14.24 -19.58
N ALA A 65 -0.90 -13.55 -18.61
CA ALA A 65 -1.04 -14.04 -17.25
C ALA A 65 -1.81 -15.36 -17.17
N SER A 66 -2.90 -15.48 -17.95
CA SER A 66 -3.75 -16.67 -17.99
C SER A 66 -3.01 -17.86 -18.59
N LYS A 67 -2.22 -17.64 -19.65
CA LYS A 67 -1.37 -18.65 -20.29
C LYS A 67 -0.26 -19.14 -19.35
N ALA A 68 0.34 -18.25 -18.58
CA ALA A 68 1.42 -18.57 -17.65
C ALA A 68 0.92 -19.34 -16.41
N TYR A 69 -0.32 -19.10 -15.97
CA TYR A 69 -0.86 -19.57 -14.69
C TYR A 69 -0.74 -21.09 -14.49
N PRO A 70 -1.16 -21.99 -15.40
CA PRO A 70 -1.11 -23.43 -15.16
C PRO A 70 0.31 -23.93 -14.86
N LYS A 71 1.29 -23.48 -15.61
CA LYS A 71 2.70 -23.84 -15.43
C LYS A 71 3.26 -23.25 -14.13
N TRP A 72 2.93 -22.01 -13.83
CA TRP A 72 3.37 -21.35 -12.60
C TRP A 72 2.74 -21.96 -11.34
N LYS A 73 1.44 -22.28 -11.38
CA LYS A 73 0.75 -23.03 -10.32
C LYS A 73 1.48 -24.36 -10.04
N ALA A 74 1.82 -25.11 -11.08
CA ALA A 74 2.49 -26.41 -10.96
C ALA A 74 3.98 -26.33 -10.56
N THR A 75 4.61 -25.16 -10.64
CA THR A 75 6.00 -24.96 -10.21
C THR A 75 6.13 -25.22 -8.70
N SER A 76 7.15 -25.99 -8.30
CA SER A 76 7.35 -26.31 -6.88
C SER A 76 7.54 -25.08 -6.01
N ILE A 77 7.09 -25.13 -4.77
CA ILE A 77 7.27 -24.04 -3.82
C ILE A 77 8.76 -23.71 -3.60
N ILE A 78 9.62 -24.72 -3.61
CA ILE A 78 11.08 -24.53 -3.47
C ILE A 78 11.63 -23.70 -4.63
N ARG A 79 11.20 -23.96 -5.87
CA ARG A 79 11.65 -23.15 -7.02
C ARG A 79 11.15 -21.72 -6.94
N LYS A 80 9.89 -21.50 -6.56
CA LYS A 80 9.32 -20.16 -6.32
C LYS A 80 10.10 -19.41 -5.23
N GLN A 81 10.44 -20.11 -4.14
CA GLN A 81 11.21 -19.56 -3.03
C GLN A 81 12.63 -19.12 -3.47
N GLN A 82 13.32 -19.92 -4.31
CA GLN A 82 14.63 -19.52 -4.85
C GLN A 82 14.57 -18.23 -5.68
N ILE A 83 13.51 -18.08 -6.49
CA ILE A 83 13.27 -16.84 -7.25
C ILE A 83 13.05 -15.67 -6.29
N MET A 84 12.30 -15.88 -5.21
CA MET A 84 12.03 -14.86 -4.20
C MET A 84 13.30 -14.42 -3.47
N PHE A 85 14.19 -15.35 -3.08
CA PHE A 85 15.50 -15.02 -2.49
C PHE A 85 16.33 -14.15 -3.43
N LYS A 86 16.35 -14.49 -4.72
CA LYS A 86 17.08 -13.70 -5.72
C LYS A 86 16.46 -12.32 -5.90
N LEU A 87 15.13 -12.22 -5.93
CA LEU A 87 14.44 -10.92 -6.00
C LEU A 87 14.78 -10.04 -4.78
N ALA A 88 14.74 -10.59 -3.57
CA ALA A 88 15.08 -9.86 -2.36
C ALA A 88 16.54 -9.34 -2.38
N ALA A 89 17.48 -10.14 -2.87
CA ALA A 89 18.86 -9.72 -3.05
C ALA A 89 18.98 -8.57 -4.07
N LEU A 90 18.34 -8.71 -5.24
CA LEU A 90 18.34 -7.69 -6.28
C LEU A 90 17.70 -6.36 -5.83
N ILE A 91 16.61 -6.41 -5.06
CA ILE A 91 16.00 -5.18 -4.49
C ILE A 91 16.99 -4.49 -3.55
N ARG A 92 17.68 -5.25 -2.68
CA ARG A 92 18.68 -4.70 -1.76
C ARG A 92 19.83 -4.02 -2.50
N GLU A 93 20.36 -4.67 -3.54
CA GLU A 93 21.45 -4.14 -4.37
C GLU A 93 21.02 -2.89 -5.15
N ASN A 94 19.73 -2.76 -5.51
CA ASN A 94 19.21 -1.64 -6.27
C ASN A 94 18.43 -0.61 -5.43
N THR A 95 18.62 -0.61 -4.09
CA THR A 95 17.90 0.30 -3.19
C THR A 95 18.06 1.77 -3.58
N GLU A 96 19.26 2.23 -3.91
CA GLU A 96 19.50 3.62 -4.29
C GLU A 96 18.83 4.00 -5.61
N LYS A 97 18.83 3.12 -6.60
CA LYS A 97 18.16 3.33 -7.89
C LYS A 97 16.63 3.42 -7.70
N LEU A 98 16.07 2.55 -6.88
CA LEU A 98 14.65 2.58 -6.53
C LEU A 98 14.31 3.86 -5.76
N ALA A 99 15.12 4.23 -4.78
CA ALA A 99 14.93 5.45 -4.00
C ALA A 99 15.02 6.72 -4.86
N ALA A 100 15.95 6.78 -5.81
CA ALA A 100 16.08 7.90 -6.74
C ALA A 100 14.83 8.05 -7.63
N SER A 101 14.32 6.94 -8.17
CA SER A 101 13.07 6.95 -8.93
C SER A 101 11.88 7.48 -8.11
N ILE A 102 11.76 7.02 -6.85
CA ILE A 102 10.71 7.47 -5.94
C ILE A 102 10.86 8.97 -5.63
N THR A 103 12.06 9.43 -5.32
CA THR A 103 12.32 10.84 -5.00
C THR A 103 11.99 11.76 -6.18
N LEU A 104 12.36 11.38 -7.39
CA LEU A 104 12.11 12.17 -8.60
C LEU A 104 10.62 12.27 -8.93
N GLU A 105 9.90 11.14 -8.90
CA GLU A 105 8.51 11.10 -9.37
C GLU A 105 7.50 11.45 -8.28
N GLN A 106 7.77 11.08 -7.01
CA GLN A 106 6.85 11.30 -5.89
C GLN A 106 7.20 12.55 -5.08
N GLY A 107 8.47 12.96 -5.03
CA GLY A 107 8.93 14.15 -4.33
C GLY A 107 9.38 13.94 -2.89
N LYS A 108 9.27 12.75 -2.31
CA LYS A 108 9.76 12.50 -0.94
C LYS A 108 11.29 12.54 -0.88
N THR A 109 11.85 12.77 0.31
CA THR A 109 13.30 12.78 0.50
C THR A 109 13.91 11.40 0.21
N CYS A 110 15.18 11.35 -0.19
CA CYS A 110 15.88 10.08 -0.42
C CYS A 110 15.87 9.18 0.83
N ALA A 111 15.96 9.76 2.01
CA ALA A 111 15.89 9.02 3.27
C ALA A 111 14.53 8.31 3.43
N ASP A 112 13.43 9.00 3.12
CA ASP A 112 12.09 8.42 3.15
C ASP A 112 11.86 7.41 2.03
N ALA A 113 12.41 7.66 0.84
CA ALA A 113 12.37 6.74 -0.29
C ALA A 113 13.10 5.42 0.00
N ARG A 114 14.27 5.47 0.67
CA ARG A 114 14.94 4.25 1.17
C ARG A 114 14.08 3.49 2.17
N GLY A 115 13.37 4.20 3.04
CA GLY A 115 12.41 3.59 3.98
C GLY A 115 11.25 2.87 3.28
N ASP A 116 10.74 3.45 2.18
CA ASP A 116 9.72 2.84 1.32
C ASP A 116 10.24 1.51 0.72
N VAL A 117 11.41 1.52 0.10
CA VAL A 117 12.05 0.32 -0.46
C VAL A 117 12.30 -0.74 0.60
N LEU A 118 12.85 -0.35 1.77
CA LEU A 118 13.13 -1.26 2.87
C LEU A 118 11.87 -1.99 3.36
N ARG A 119 10.75 -1.27 3.51
CA ARG A 119 9.47 -1.86 3.94
C ARG A 119 8.92 -2.84 2.90
N GLY A 120 9.07 -2.56 1.62
CA GLY A 120 8.74 -3.50 0.55
C GLY A 120 9.65 -4.73 0.54
N LEU A 121 10.96 -4.54 0.69
CA LEU A 121 11.94 -5.61 0.78
C LEU A 121 11.64 -6.59 1.93
N GLN A 122 11.25 -6.08 3.10
CA GLN A 122 10.88 -6.91 4.24
C GLN A 122 9.72 -7.88 3.94
N VAL A 123 8.77 -7.51 3.06
CA VAL A 123 7.71 -8.42 2.62
C VAL A 123 8.26 -9.53 1.73
N CYS A 124 9.20 -9.22 0.82
CA CYS A 124 9.89 -10.22 0.02
C CYS A 124 10.68 -11.21 0.91
N GLU A 125 11.40 -10.70 1.89
CA GLU A 125 12.17 -11.52 2.86
C GLU A 125 11.24 -12.43 3.67
N THR A 126 10.09 -11.92 4.12
CA THR A 126 9.09 -12.74 4.82
C THR A 126 8.50 -13.81 3.90
N ALA A 127 8.25 -13.48 2.62
CA ALA A 127 7.77 -14.44 1.63
C ALA A 127 8.78 -15.56 1.34
N CYS A 128 10.08 -15.32 1.52
CA CYS A 128 11.11 -16.37 1.42
C CYS A 128 10.90 -17.51 2.43
N GLY A 129 10.30 -17.23 3.60
CA GLY A 129 10.01 -18.21 4.65
C GLY A 129 8.56 -18.73 4.66
N ILE A 130 7.76 -18.47 3.63
CA ILE A 130 6.30 -18.69 3.63
C ILE A 130 5.89 -20.17 3.70
N THR A 131 6.78 -21.10 3.42
CA THR A 131 6.47 -22.55 3.34
C THR A 131 5.80 -23.08 4.60
N THR A 132 6.21 -22.62 5.78
CA THR A 132 5.61 -22.99 7.07
C THR A 132 4.19 -22.49 7.27
N GLN A 133 3.77 -21.48 6.51
CA GLN A 133 2.42 -20.92 6.56
C GLN A 133 1.48 -21.51 5.50
N LEU A 134 2.04 -22.27 4.54
CA LEU A 134 1.29 -22.96 3.49
C LEU A 134 0.88 -24.39 3.86
N THR A 135 1.25 -24.85 5.05
CA THR A 135 0.85 -26.16 5.56
C THR A 135 -0.67 -26.29 5.60
N GLY A 136 -1.15 -27.52 5.33
CA GLY A 136 -2.55 -27.90 5.43
C GLY A 136 -2.85 -28.72 6.68
N GLU A 137 -4.06 -29.24 6.74
CA GLU A 137 -4.55 -30.06 7.84
C GLU A 137 -4.91 -31.44 7.30
N VAL A 138 -4.71 -32.49 8.11
CA VAL A 138 -5.08 -33.87 7.79
C VAL A 138 -5.67 -34.51 9.05
N VAL A 139 -6.81 -35.18 8.88
CA VAL A 139 -7.49 -35.95 9.96
C VAL A 139 -8.00 -37.25 9.38
N GLU A 140 -7.75 -38.36 10.08
CA GLU A 140 -8.44 -39.61 9.84
C GLU A 140 -9.84 -39.51 10.45
N VAL A 141 -10.86 -39.41 9.59
CA VAL A 141 -12.26 -39.15 9.98
C VAL A 141 -13.07 -40.43 10.20
N ALA A 142 -12.63 -41.55 9.63
CA ALA A 142 -13.18 -42.87 9.83
C ALA A 142 -12.12 -43.92 9.48
N LYS A 143 -12.38 -45.21 9.73
CA LYS A 143 -11.48 -46.29 9.32
C LYS A 143 -11.22 -46.20 7.79
N ASP A 144 -9.96 -46.21 7.43
CA ASP A 144 -9.47 -46.11 6.02
C ASP A 144 -9.86 -44.80 5.31
N MET A 145 -10.44 -43.82 6.01
CA MET A 145 -10.91 -42.56 5.45
C MET A 145 -10.18 -41.36 6.08
N GLU A 146 -9.51 -40.58 5.24
CA GLU A 146 -8.88 -39.32 5.65
C GLU A 146 -9.53 -38.11 4.97
N THR A 147 -9.57 -37.00 5.67
CA THR A 147 -9.86 -35.68 5.10
C THR A 147 -8.65 -34.79 5.27
N ARG A 148 -8.23 -34.18 4.16
CA ARG A 148 -7.14 -33.21 4.13
C ARG A 148 -7.58 -31.93 3.49
N SER A 149 -7.08 -30.82 4.00
CA SER A 149 -7.24 -29.50 3.41
C SER A 149 -5.90 -28.86 3.11
N TYR A 150 -5.81 -28.18 1.98
CA TYR A 150 -4.61 -27.46 1.56
C TYR A 150 -4.97 -26.22 0.75
N ARG A 151 -4.04 -25.26 0.67
CA ARG A 151 -4.26 -24.00 -0.03
C ARG A 151 -3.95 -24.14 -1.51
N GLU A 152 -4.83 -23.57 -2.33
CA GLU A 152 -4.61 -23.42 -3.77
C GLU A 152 -4.61 -21.92 -4.15
N PRO A 153 -3.84 -21.51 -5.20
CA PRO A 153 -3.91 -20.16 -5.76
C PRO A 153 -5.26 -19.92 -6.42
N LEU A 154 -5.64 -18.64 -6.52
CA LEU A 154 -6.90 -18.20 -7.13
C LEU A 154 -6.86 -18.20 -8.65
N GLY A 155 -5.71 -17.89 -9.26
CA GLY A 155 -5.55 -17.70 -10.70
C GLY A 155 -4.83 -16.41 -11.06
N VAL A 156 -5.36 -15.66 -12.02
CA VAL A 156 -4.91 -14.31 -12.32
C VAL A 156 -5.45 -13.36 -11.26
N VAL A 157 -4.58 -12.58 -10.66
CA VAL A 157 -4.96 -11.56 -9.65
C VAL A 157 -4.44 -10.19 -10.08
N ALA A 158 -5.03 -9.12 -9.57
CA ALA A 158 -4.60 -7.77 -9.88
C ALA A 158 -4.22 -6.99 -8.62
N ALA A 159 -3.27 -6.04 -8.76
CA ALA A 159 -2.94 -5.06 -7.76
C ALA A 159 -2.98 -3.65 -8.36
N ILE A 160 -3.72 -2.75 -7.72
CA ILE A 160 -3.84 -1.34 -8.08
C ILE A 160 -3.19 -0.53 -6.98
N CYS A 161 -2.09 0.15 -7.31
CA CYS A 161 -1.22 0.79 -6.34
C CYS A 161 -1.35 2.32 -6.33
N PRO A 162 -1.19 2.97 -5.16
CA PRO A 162 -1.22 4.41 -5.01
C PRO A 162 0.13 5.04 -5.37
N PHE A 163 0.16 6.39 -5.34
CA PHE A 163 1.38 7.13 -5.65
C PHE A 163 2.35 7.30 -4.46
N ASN A 164 1.86 7.17 -3.23
CA ASN A 164 2.60 7.60 -2.04
C ASN A 164 3.65 6.60 -1.52
N PHE A 165 3.56 5.33 -1.94
CA PHE A 165 4.54 4.28 -1.66
C PHE A 165 4.80 3.42 -2.90
N PRO A 166 5.59 3.95 -3.86
CA PRO A 166 5.81 3.31 -5.17
C PRO A 166 6.53 1.96 -5.14
N ALA A 167 7.35 1.70 -4.11
CA ALA A 167 8.01 0.40 -3.91
C ALA A 167 7.21 -0.50 -2.97
N MET A 168 6.85 0.02 -1.79
CA MET A 168 6.26 -0.77 -0.71
C MET A 168 4.95 -1.45 -1.14
N ILE A 169 4.03 -0.72 -1.76
CA ILE A 169 2.70 -1.26 -2.08
C ILE A 169 2.75 -2.30 -3.21
N PRO A 170 3.46 -2.11 -4.34
CA PRO A 170 3.72 -3.20 -5.29
C PRO A 170 4.32 -4.43 -4.64
N LEU A 171 5.28 -4.24 -3.72
CA LEU A 171 5.94 -5.33 -2.99
C LEU A 171 5.09 -5.93 -1.86
N TRP A 172 3.92 -5.39 -1.52
CA TRP A 172 2.92 -6.12 -0.72
C TRP A 172 2.23 -7.21 -1.54
N SER A 173 2.07 -6.97 -2.84
CA SER A 173 1.33 -7.87 -3.73
C SER A 173 2.22 -8.84 -4.49
N ILE A 174 3.31 -8.39 -5.11
CA ILE A 174 4.18 -9.22 -5.95
C ILE A 174 4.66 -10.49 -5.21
N PRO A 175 5.27 -10.41 -4.01
CA PRO A 175 5.77 -11.59 -3.33
C PRO A 175 4.67 -12.57 -2.97
N LEU A 176 3.58 -12.10 -2.35
CA LEU A 176 2.54 -12.97 -1.83
C LEU A 176 1.68 -13.59 -2.93
N ALA A 177 1.33 -12.83 -3.96
CA ALA A 177 0.58 -13.36 -5.09
C ALA A 177 1.37 -14.44 -5.82
N THR A 178 2.65 -14.18 -6.10
CA THR A 178 3.45 -15.07 -6.93
C THR A 178 3.96 -16.30 -6.19
N ILE A 179 4.42 -16.17 -4.94
CA ILE A 179 4.90 -17.31 -4.15
C ILE A 179 3.79 -18.34 -3.91
N THR A 180 2.54 -17.90 -3.79
CA THR A 180 1.37 -18.77 -3.64
C THR A 180 0.92 -19.42 -4.95
N GLY A 181 1.50 -19.02 -6.09
CA GLY A 181 1.25 -19.64 -7.40
C GLY A 181 0.25 -18.88 -8.29
N ASN A 182 -0.15 -17.67 -7.92
CA ASN A 182 -0.94 -16.80 -8.80
C ASN A 182 -0.05 -16.11 -9.84
N THR A 183 -0.65 -15.65 -10.93
CA THR A 183 -0.08 -14.66 -11.83
C THR A 183 -0.67 -13.28 -11.53
N LEU A 184 0.11 -12.23 -11.76
CA LEU A 184 -0.23 -10.89 -11.31
C LEU A 184 -0.29 -9.88 -12.44
N ILE A 185 -1.37 -9.12 -12.50
CA ILE A 185 -1.49 -7.86 -13.25
C ILE A 185 -1.28 -6.70 -12.27
N LEU A 186 -0.22 -5.94 -12.44
CA LEU A 186 0.08 -4.78 -11.61
C LEU A 186 -0.26 -3.49 -12.37
N LYS A 187 -1.06 -2.64 -11.75
CA LYS A 187 -1.28 -1.27 -12.20
C LYS A 187 -0.66 -0.30 -11.18
N PRO A 188 0.55 0.22 -11.41
CA PRO A 188 1.09 1.29 -10.57
C PRO A 188 0.28 2.56 -10.75
N SER A 189 0.47 3.53 -9.85
CA SER A 189 -0.08 4.85 -10.07
C SER A 189 0.52 5.48 -11.33
N GLU A 190 -0.32 6.14 -12.10
CA GLU A 190 0.09 6.91 -13.29
C GLU A 190 1.00 8.10 -12.94
N ARG A 191 1.13 8.43 -11.67
CA ARG A 191 2.00 9.51 -11.16
C ARG A 191 3.39 9.07 -10.77
N VAL A 192 3.64 7.76 -10.60
CA VAL A 192 4.91 7.22 -10.08
C VAL A 192 5.17 5.80 -10.62
N PRO A 193 5.20 5.59 -11.93
CA PRO A 193 5.36 4.25 -12.51
C PRO A 193 6.80 3.73 -12.48
N GLY A 194 7.81 4.60 -12.45
CA GLY A 194 9.21 4.25 -12.68
C GLY A 194 9.73 3.20 -11.70
N CYS A 195 9.43 3.35 -10.42
CA CYS A 195 9.81 2.37 -9.41
C CYS A 195 9.25 0.96 -9.72
N ALA A 196 7.97 0.86 -10.12
CA ALA A 196 7.37 -0.42 -10.50
C ALA A 196 8.02 -1.03 -11.75
N MET A 197 8.46 -0.21 -12.71
CA MET A 197 9.17 -0.68 -13.91
C MET A 197 10.57 -1.19 -13.57
N ILE A 198 11.28 -0.55 -12.62
CA ILE A 198 12.55 -1.09 -12.11
C ILE A 198 12.29 -2.44 -11.43
N ILE A 199 11.28 -2.55 -10.56
CA ILE A 199 10.92 -3.81 -9.89
C ILE A 199 10.57 -4.90 -10.92
N ALA A 200 9.89 -4.57 -12.03
CA ALA A 200 9.60 -5.50 -13.11
C ALA A 200 10.88 -6.09 -13.72
N ASP A 201 11.88 -5.24 -13.97
CA ASP A 201 13.18 -5.70 -14.48
C ASP A 201 13.91 -6.59 -13.46
N LEU A 202 13.87 -6.23 -12.18
CA LEU A 202 14.43 -7.06 -11.11
C LEU A 202 13.72 -8.41 -11.00
N CYS A 203 12.40 -8.47 -11.20
CA CYS A 203 11.65 -9.72 -11.27
C CYS A 203 12.11 -10.59 -12.45
N ARG A 204 12.29 -10.00 -13.63
CA ARG A 204 12.83 -10.70 -14.81
C ARG A 204 14.24 -11.25 -14.53
N GLN A 205 15.13 -10.45 -13.93
CA GLN A 205 16.48 -10.86 -13.53
C GLN A 205 16.47 -11.95 -12.45
N ALA A 206 15.50 -11.93 -11.54
CA ALA A 206 15.33 -12.96 -10.52
C ALA A 206 14.92 -14.33 -11.12
N GLY A 207 14.41 -14.33 -12.34
CA GLY A 207 14.03 -15.54 -13.07
C GLY A 207 12.54 -15.87 -12.99
N TYR A 208 11.68 -14.88 -12.79
CA TYR A 208 10.25 -15.07 -12.99
C TYR A 208 9.99 -15.46 -14.44
N PRO A 209 9.18 -16.50 -14.70
CA PRO A 209 8.78 -16.84 -16.05
C PRO A 209 7.92 -15.76 -16.72
N GLU A 210 7.93 -15.76 -18.06
CA GLU A 210 7.05 -14.92 -18.87
C GLU A 210 5.59 -15.03 -18.43
N GLY A 211 4.90 -13.90 -18.37
CA GLY A 211 3.48 -13.80 -18.01
C GLY A 211 3.14 -13.94 -16.53
N VAL A 212 4.08 -14.31 -15.65
CA VAL A 212 3.80 -14.41 -14.20
C VAL A 212 3.53 -13.03 -13.59
N ILE A 213 4.23 -12.01 -14.08
CA ILE A 213 4.03 -10.60 -13.67
C ILE A 213 3.88 -9.77 -14.94
N ASN A 214 2.79 -9.01 -15.04
CA ASN A 214 2.56 -8.05 -16.11
C ASN A 214 2.20 -6.69 -15.51
N ILE A 215 2.71 -5.62 -16.10
CA ILE A 215 2.42 -4.24 -15.67
C ILE A 215 1.75 -3.49 -16.80
N ILE A 216 0.61 -2.92 -16.48
CA ILE A 216 -0.21 -2.09 -17.38
C ILE A 216 -0.41 -0.70 -16.76
N HIS A 217 -0.60 0.29 -17.60
CA HIS A 217 -0.72 1.67 -17.18
C HIS A 217 -2.07 2.29 -17.55
N GLY A 218 -2.40 3.39 -16.91
CA GLY A 218 -3.58 4.19 -17.18
C GLY A 218 -4.34 4.62 -15.93
N GLY A 219 -5.40 5.38 -16.15
CA GLY A 219 -6.29 5.92 -15.12
C GLY A 219 -7.53 5.05 -14.88
N ALA A 220 -8.69 5.70 -14.76
CA ALA A 220 -9.97 5.06 -14.42
C ALA A 220 -10.37 3.95 -15.41
N LYS A 221 -10.17 4.17 -16.72
CA LYS A 221 -10.50 3.17 -17.75
C LYS A 221 -9.78 1.84 -17.53
N THR A 222 -8.48 1.89 -17.15
CA THR A 222 -7.70 0.68 -16.85
C THR A 222 -8.19 0.02 -15.56
N VAL A 223 -8.62 0.80 -14.57
CA VAL A 223 -9.25 0.27 -13.34
C VAL A 223 -10.56 -0.43 -13.67
N ASP A 224 -11.42 0.16 -14.49
CA ASP A 224 -12.68 -0.43 -14.94
C ASP A 224 -12.45 -1.76 -15.66
N PHE A 225 -11.46 -1.82 -16.57
CA PHE A 225 -11.07 -3.06 -17.22
C PHE A 225 -10.67 -4.14 -16.20
N ILE A 226 -9.84 -3.83 -15.20
CA ILE A 226 -9.43 -4.80 -14.17
C ILE A 226 -10.64 -5.31 -13.38
N ILE A 227 -11.59 -4.45 -13.09
CA ILE A 227 -12.81 -4.81 -12.36
C ILE A 227 -13.71 -5.74 -13.20
N ASP A 228 -13.82 -5.49 -14.49
CA ASP A 228 -14.77 -6.19 -15.36
C ASP A 228 -14.19 -7.46 -16.00
N GLU A 229 -12.87 -7.56 -16.19
CA GLU A 229 -12.22 -8.71 -16.87
C GLU A 229 -12.44 -10.02 -16.09
N PRO A 230 -13.19 -11.01 -16.64
CA PRO A 230 -13.59 -12.21 -15.90
C PRO A 230 -12.43 -13.12 -15.48
N ALA A 231 -11.29 -13.07 -16.18
CA ALA A 231 -10.12 -13.88 -15.86
C ALA A 231 -9.47 -13.44 -14.53
N ILE A 232 -9.61 -12.17 -14.12
CA ILE A 232 -9.08 -11.65 -12.88
C ILE A 232 -9.98 -12.08 -11.71
N ARG A 233 -9.43 -12.84 -10.76
CA ARG A 233 -10.15 -13.45 -9.64
C ARG A 233 -10.12 -12.62 -8.36
N ALA A 234 -9.09 -11.80 -8.18
CA ALA A 234 -8.95 -10.96 -6.98
C ALA A 234 -8.30 -9.63 -7.31
N ILE A 235 -8.67 -8.59 -6.56
CA ILE A 235 -8.13 -7.23 -6.69
C ILE A 235 -7.63 -6.77 -5.33
N SER A 236 -6.33 -6.42 -5.25
CA SER A 236 -5.72 -5.75 -4.11
C SER A 236 -5.61 -4.25 -4.44
N PHE A 237 -6.21 -3.41 -3.63
CA PHE A 237 -6.25 -1.97 -3.85
C PHE A 237 -5.74 -1.20 -2.63
N VAL A 238 -4.95 -0.17 -2.85
CA VAL A 238 -4.63 0.85 -1.86
C VAL A 238 -4.83 2.22 -2.51
N GLY A 239 -5.58 3.10 -1.87
CA GLY A 239 -5.86 4.43 -2.41
C GLY A 239 -6.95 5.21 -1.68
N SER A 240 -7.61 6.14 -2.37
CA SER A 240 -8.65 6.99 -1.79
C SER A 240 -9.95 6.21 -1.51
N ASN A 241 -10.73 6.68 -0.53
CA ASN A 241 -12.04 6.10 -0.19
C ASN A 241 -12.95 5.99 -1.40
N ARG A 242 -13.12 7.06 -2.16
CA ARG A 242 -14.00 7.08 -3.34
C ARG A 242 -13.64 6.00 -4.36
N ALA A 243 -12.34 5.85 -4.67
CA ALA A 243 -11.89 4.83 -5.61
C ALA A 243 -12.03 3.42 -5.02
N GLY A 244 -11.71 3.25 -3.73
CA GLY A 244 -11.77 1.94 -3.08
C GLY A 244 -13.19 1.44 -2.89
N GLU A 245 -14.13 2.28 -2.49
CA GLU A 245 -15.57 1.95 -2.40
C GLU A 245 -16.12 1.55 -3.77
N TYR A 246 -15.76 2.28 -4.82
CA TYR A 246 -16.12 1.95 -6.20
C TYR A 246 -15.58 0.58 -6.62
N ILE A 247 -14.26 0.35 -6.42
CA ILE A 247 -13.60 -0.92 -6.80
C ILE A 247 -14.17 -2.08 -5.99
N PHE A 248 -14.39 -1.88 -4.68
CA PHE A 248 -14.94 -2.91 -3.81
C PHE A 248 -16.35 -3.30 -4.21
N THR A 249 -17.24 -2.31 -4.38
CA THR A 249 -18.65 -2.55 -4.71
C THR A 249 -18.78 -3.24 -6.06
N ARG A 250 -18.16 -2.70 -7.10
CA ARG A 250 -18.27 -3.24 -8.46
C ARG A 250 -17.49 -4.56 -8.62
N GLY A 251 -16.30 -4.67 -8.01
CA GLY A 251 -15.50 -5.90 -8.07
C GLY A 251 -16.21 -7.06 -7.37
N SER A 252 -16.80 -6.83 -6.19
CA SER A 252 -17.57 -7.84 -5.47
C SER A 252 -18.85 -8.24 -6.23
N ALA A 253 -19.54 -7.29 -6.87
CA ALA A 253 -20.68 -7.57 -7.73
C ALA A 253 -20.29 -8.45 -8.94
N ASN A 254 -19.05 -8.34 -9.45
CA ASN A 254 -18.48 -9.19 -10.49
C ASN A 254 -17.89 -10.52 -9.94
N GLY A 255 -18.17 -10.86 -8.67
CA GLY A 255 -17.71 -12.10 -8.04
C GLY A 255 -16.22 -12.16 -7.74
N LYS A 256 -15.51 -11.04 -7.75
CA LYS A 256 -14.10 -10.97 -7.43
C LYS A 256 -13.87 -10.83 -5.92
N ARG A 257 -12.77 -11.41 -5.44
CA ARG A 257 -12.29 -11.12 -4.09
C ARG A 257 -11.60 -9.76 -4.10
N VAL A 258 -12.02 -8.84 -3.24
CA VAL A 258 -11.44 -7.49 -3.17
C VAL A 258 -10.93 -7.22 -1.75
N GLN A 259 -9.69 -6.75 -1.65
CA GLN A 259 -9.17 -6.11 -0.45
C GLN A 259 -8.83 -4.66 -0.79
N ALA A 260 -9.21 -3.73 0.09
CA ALA A 260 -8.97 -2.31 -0.14
C ALA A 260 -8.57 -1.61 1.17
N ASN A 261 -7.38 -0.99 1.18
CA ASN A 261 -6.98 -0.05 2.21
C ASN A 261 -7.19 1.37 1.67
N LEU A 262 -7.86 2.18 2.46
CA LEU A 262 -8.42 3.46 2.05
C LEU A 262 -7.81 4.61 2.85
N GLY A 263 -8.51 5.74 2.91
CA GLY A 263 -8.10 6.92 3.65
C GLY A 263 -8.01 6.71 5.15
N ALA A 264 -7.37 7.63 5.80
CA ALA A 264 -7.11 7.58 7.23
C ALA A 264 -7.19 8.96 7.90
N LYS A 265 -7.49 8.95 9.19
CA LYS A 265 -7.36 10.09 10.10
C LYS A 265 -6.68 9.60 11.36
N ASN A 266 -5.35 9.42 11.30
CA ASN A 266 -4.62 8.81 12.40
C ASN A 266 -4.45 9.80 13.54
N HIS A 267 -4.82 9.37 14.74
CA HIS A 267 -4.79 10.16 15.95
C HIS A 267 -3.60 9.77 16.83
N ALA A 268 -3.00 10.75 17.46
CA ALA A 268 -2.07 10.51 18.54
C ALA A 268 -2.51 11.25 19.81
N ALA A 269 -2.51 10.55 20.91
CA ALA A 269 -2.65 11.15 22.22
C ALA A 269 -1.26 11.41 22.81
N VAL A 270 -0.85 12.69 22.90
CA VAL A 270 0.43 13.19 23.41
C VAL A 270 1.68 12.84 22.56
N LEU A 271 2.41 13.85 22.07
CA LEU A 271 3.56 13.66 21.16
C LEU A 271 4.82 14.44 21.57
N ARG A 272 6.00 13.80 21.26
CA ARG A 272 7.30 14.50 21.16
C ARG A 272 7.79 14.68 19.72
N SER A 273 7.21 14.00 18.72
CA SER A 273 7.56 14.15 17.29
C SER A 273 6.32 13.95 16.41
N ALA A 274 6.10 14.86 15.46
CA ALA A 274 5.06 14.72 14.45
C ALA A 274 5.71 14.46 13.09
N GLN A 275 5.37 13.34 12.45
CA GLN A 275 5.66 13.10 11.04
C GLN A 275 4.34 13.17 10.27
N ALA A 276 3.98 14.36 9.81
CA ALA A 276 2.88 14.57 8.89
C ALA A 276 3.37 14.49 7.44
N GLY A 277 2.50 14.12 6.51
CA GLY A 277 2.85 14.06 5.09
C GLY A 277 1.87 13.22 4.30
N GLN A 278 2.20 12.93 3.03
CA GLN A 278 1.40 12.09 2.13
C GLN A 278 1.61 10.59 2.42
N ARG A 279 1.29 10.16 3.64
CA ARG A 279 1.41 8.76 4.09
C ARG A 279 0.12 8.33 4.77
N CYS A 280 -0.34 7.11 4.46
CA CYS A 280 -1.56 6.54 5.04
C CYS A 280 -1.51 6.39 6.56
N MET A 281 -0.33 6.15 7.14
CA MET A 281 -0.10 6.01 8.58
C MET A 281 0.44 7.28 9.25
N ALA A 282 0.60 8.39 8.51
CA ALA A 282 1.04 9.65 9.11
C ALA A 282 0.06 10.13 10.17
N LEU A 283 0.62 10.63 11.28
CA LEU A 283 -0.19 11.30 12.30
C LEU A 283 -0.72 12.62 11.74
N SER A 284 -2.01 12.72 11.59
CA SER A 284 -2.70 13.91 11.09
C SER A 284 -3.46 14.66 12.18
N THR A 285 -3.74 14.00 13.31
CA THR A 285 -4.50 14.56 14.43
C THR A 285 -3.77 14.32 15.74
N LEU A 286 -3.64 15.37 16.53
CA LEU A 286 -3.08 15.35 17.87
C LEU A 286 -4.20 15.63 18.88
N VAL A 287 -4.40 14.70 19.81
CA VAL A 287 -5.32 14.86 20.93
C VAL A 287 -4.53 15.18 22.19
N LEU A 288 -4.67 16.37 22.69
CA LEU A 288 -3.97 16.89 23.88
C LEU A 288 -4.85 16.68 25.11
N ILE A 289 -4.35 15.94 26.09
CA ILE A 289 -5.09 15.57 27.29
C ILE A 289 -4.66 16.46 28.47
N GLY A 290 -5.58 17.23 29.03
CA GLY A 290 -5.34 18.06 30.22
C GLY A 290 -4.21 19.08 30.03
N GLN A 291 -3.17 19.00 30.85
CA GLN A 291 -2.03 19.96 30.83
C GLN A 291 -1.14 19.85 29.58
N THR A 292 -1.26 18.78 28.77
CA THR A 292 -0.38 18.63 27.60
C THR A 292 -0.61 19.68 26.50
N LYS A 293 -1.70 20.45 26.58
CA LYS A 293 -1.94 21.65 25.76
C LYS A 293 -0.83 22.72 25.89
N GLU A 294 -0.12 22.73 27.01
CA GLU A 294 0.99 23.66 27.26
C GLU A 294 2.23 23.36 26.38
N TRP A 295 2.29 22.19 25.73
CA TRP A 295 3.40 21.81 24.85
C TRP A 295 3.30 22.38 23.43
N MET A 296 2.18 23.01 23.07
CA MET A 296 1.94 23.52 21.74
C MET A 296 2.98 24.54 21.24
N PRO A 297 3.46 25.50 22.06
CA PRO A 297 4.50 26.42 21.62
C PRO A 297 5.82 25.71 21.26
N GLU A 298 6.27 24.76 22.07
CA GLU A 298 7.48 23.98 21.81
C GLU A 298 7.32 23.13 20.53
N LEU A 299 6.15 22.54 20.32
CA LEU A 299 5.85 21.79 19.10
C LEU A 299 5.93 22.67 17.85
N ALA A 300 5.35 23.87 17.92
CA ALA A 300 5.39 24.84 16.83
C ALA A 300 6.83 25.29 16.54
N ASP A 301 7.64 25.52 17.56
CA ASP A 301 9.03 25.92 17.40
C ASP A 301 9.92 24.81 16.82
N ARG A 302 9.62 23.54 17.13
CA ARG A 302 10.28 22.39 16.50
C ARG A 302 9.86 22.25 15.04
N ALA A 303 8.57 22.41 14.74
CA ALA A 303 8.05 22.33 13.36
C ALA A 303 8.62 23.42 12.44
N LYS A 304 8.84 24.64 12.95
CA LYS A 304 9.49 25.74 12.21
C LYS A 304 10.91 25.43 11.76
N LYS A 305 11.62 24.52 12.47
CA LYS A 305 13.00 24.15 12.17
C LYS A 305 13.11 23.11 11.04
N LEU A 306 11.98 22.53 10.59
CA LEU A 306 11.98 21.56 9.51
C LEU A 306 12.32 22.24 8.19
N THR A 307 13.27 21.65 7.47
CA THR A 307 13.78 22.17 6.20
C THR A 307 12.97 21.63 5.03
N LEU A 308 12.29 22.53 4.29
CA LEU A 308 11.69 22.21 3.00
C LEU A 308 12.76 22.25 1.92
N ASN A 309 12.88 21.16 1.15
CA ASN A 309 13.77 21.17 -0.02
C ASN A 309 13.44 20.04 -1.01
N GLY A 310 14.08 20.06 -2.18
CA GLY A 310 14.05 18.94 -3.10
C GLY A 310 14.56 17.66 -2.42
N GLY A 311 13.97 16.51 -2.74
CA GLY A 311 14.24 15.27 -2.01
C GLY A 311 15.67 14.74 -2.17
N PHE A 312 16.42 15.23 -3.15
CA PHE A 312 17.85 14.92 -3.37
C PHE A 312 18.79 15.84 -2.59
N GLU A 313 18.28 16.93 -2.01
CA GLU A 313 19.12 17.89 -1.27
C GLU A 313 19.42 17.35 0.14
N GLU A 314 20.66 17.56 0.56
CA GLU A 314 21.10 17.19 1.90
C GLU A 314 20.37 18.02 2.96
N GLY A 315 19.98 17.39 4.06
CA GLY A 315 19.27 18.04 5.15
C GLY A 315 17.80 18.36 4.85
N ALA A 316 17.22 17.89 3.74
CA ALA A 316 15.79 18.02 3.49
C ALA A 316 14.98 17.13 4.44
N ASP A 317 14.08 17.77 5.24
CA ASP A 317 13.14 17.05 6.10
C ASP A 317 11.81 16.77 5.39
N LEU A 318 11.35 17.73 4.56
CA LEU A 318 10.07 17.68 3.86
C LEU A 318 10.25 17.97 2.37
N GLY A 319 9.73 17.07 1.54
CA GLY A 319 9.59 17.26 0.11
C GLY A 319 8.28 17.94 -0.29
N PRO A 320 8.06 18.18 -1.61
CA PRO A 320 6.83 18.77 -2.14
C PRO A 320 5.66 17.77 -2.10
N LEU A 321 4.45 18.29 -2.28
CA LEU A 321 3.26 17.47 -2.54
C LEU A 321 3.26 16.98 -4.00
N ILE A 322 2.64 15.83 -4.25
CA ILE A 322 2.68 15.12 -5.55
C ILE A 322 2.23 15.98 -6.75
N SER A 323 1.37 16.96 -6.56
CA SER A 323 0.80 17.73 -7.68
C SER A 323 0.27 19.09 -7.24
N PRO A 324 0.10 20.03 -8.21
CA PRO A 324 -0.56 21.32 -7.96
C PRO A 324 -1.99 21.16 -7.42
N GLN A 325 -2.71 20.12 -7.83
CA GLN A 325 -4.07 19.83 -7.33
C GLN A 325 -4.03 19.43 -5.85
N SER A 326 -3.07 18.57 -5.46
CA SER A 326 -2.89 18.18 -4.06
C SER A 326 -2.50 19.37 -3.18
N LYS A 327 -1.64 20.26 -3.69
CA LYS A 327 -1.28 21.50 -3.01
C LYS A 327 -2.52 22.37 -2.74
N ARG A 328 -3.30 22.70 -3.78
CA ARG A 328 -4.54 23.48 -3.63
C ARG A 328 -5.48 22.85 -2.62
N ARG A 329 -5.72 21.54 -2.71
CA ARG A 329 -6.61 20.85 -1.76
C ARG A 329 -6.15 20.99 -0.31
N VAL A 330 -4.85 20.88 -0.04
CA VAL A 330 -4.30 21.07 1.30
C VAL A 330 -4.48 22.51 1.77
N GLU A 331 -4.16 23.48 0.91
CA GLU A 331 -4.35 24.91 1.21
C GLU A 331 -5.82 25.25 1.47
N ASP A 332 -6.76 24.70 0.69
CA ASP A 332 -8.21 24.88 0.87
C ASP A 332 -8.69 24.32 2.22
N LEU A 333 -8.19 23.16 2.63
CA LEU A 333 -8.53 22.57 3.92
C LEU A 333 -7.94 23.36 5.11
N ILE A 334 -6.75 23.94 4.97
CA ILE A 334 -6.19 24.86 5.98
C ILE A 334 -7.06 26.12 6.06
N GLN A 335 -7.47 26.68 4.90
CA GLN A 335 -8.33 27.86 4.87
C GLN A 335 -9.72 27.58 5.44
N SER A 336 -10.29 26.40 5.18
CA SER A 336 -11.59 26.02 5.75
C SER A 336 -11.55 25.98 7.28
N ALA A 337 -10.46 25.48 7.86
CA ALA A 337 -10.28 25.46 9.31
C ALA A 337 -10.32 26.86 9.91
N GLN A 338 -9.66 27.82 9.28
CA GLN A 338 -9.66 29.22 9.70
C GLN A 338 -11.07 29.84 9.59
N ASN A 339 -11.78 29.56 8.50
CA ASN A 339 -13.14 30.04 8.28
C ASN A 339 -14.15 29.45 9.28
N GLU A 340 -13.91 28.23 9.74
CA GLU A 340 -14.71 27.51 10.73
C GLU A 340 -14.35 27.88 12.18
N GLY A 341 -13.41 28.81 12.39
CA GLY A 341 -13.05 29.35 13.71
C GLY A 341 -11.88 28.63 14.41
N ALA A 342 -11.15 27.76 13.71
CA ALA A 342 -9.90 27.22 14.23
C ALA A 342 -8.77 28.26 14.17
N THR A 343 -7.71 28.06 14.93
CA THR A 343 -6.54 28.94 14.97
C THR A 343 -5.37 28.29 14.23
N ILE A 344 -4.80 29.00 13.26
CA ILE A 344 -3.57 28.56 12.60
C ILE A 344 -2.38 29.00 13.45
N LEU A 345 -1.81 28.09 14.23
CA LEU A 345 -0.68 28.36 15.11
C LEU A 345 0.64 28.47 14.32
N LEU A 346 0.80 27.65 13.29
CA LEU A 346 1.89 27.71 12.34
C LEU A 346 1.31 27.55 10.94
N ASP A 347 1.62 28.47 10.03
CA ASP A 347 1.15 28.47 8.65
C ASP A 347 2.31 28.22 7.68
N GLY A 348 2.28 27.08 7.01
CA GLY A 348 3.28 26.68 6.03
C GLY A 348 2.92 26.99 4.58
N ARG A 349 1.76 27.58 4.28
CA ARG A 349 1.25 27.80 2.91
C ARG A 349 2.16 28.65 2.02
N SER A 350 2.86 29.62 2.60
CA SER A 350 3.77 30.50 1.84
C SER A 350 5.21 29.99 1.74
N GLN A 351 5.54 28.90 2.45
CA GLN A 351 6.91 28.39 2.50
C GLN A 351 7.28 27.67 1.20
N LYS A 352 8.46 27.98 0.69
CA LYS A 352 9.05 27.31 -0.48
C LYS A 352 10.56 27.45 -0.47
N PRO A 353 11.33 26.46 -0.93
CA PRO A 353 12.79 26.56 -1.03
C PRO A 353 13.17 27.52 -2.17
N ALA A 354 14.24 28.28 -1.95
CA ALA A 354 14.73 29.26 -2.94
C ALA A 354 15.19 28.58 -4.25
N LYS A 355 15.80 27.40 -4.15
CA LYS A 355 16.29 26.63 -5.32
C LYS A 355 15.17 26.09 -6.19
N TYR A 356 13.98 25.80 -5.62
CA TYR A 356 12.86 25.16 -6.32
C TYR A 356 11.54 25.93 -6.14
N PRO A 357 11.46 27.20 -6.59
CA PRO A 357 10.32 28.08 -6.29
C PRO A 357 8.99 27.64 -6.94
N ASN A 358 9.07 26.79 -7.97
CA ASN A 358 7.93 26.39 -8.79
C ASN A 358 7.31 25.03 -8.37
N GLY A 359 7.87 24.37 -7.36
CA GLY A 359 7.35 23.09 -6.88
C GLY A 359 6.04 23.20 -6.09
N ASN A 360 5.51 22.04 -5.74
CA ASN A 360 4.21 21.93 -5.03
C ASN A 360 4.40 22.02 -3.53
N TRP A 361 4.95 23.12 -3.03
CA TRP A 361 5.35 23.29 -1.66
C TRP A 361 4.22 23.71 -0.74
N VAL A 362 4.12 23.03 0.39
CA VAL A 362 3.40 23.43 1.60
C VAL A 362 4.29 23.05 2.77
N GLY A 363 4.60 24.00 3.63
CA GLY A 363 5.42 23.77 4.82
C GLY A 363 4.62 23.20 5.98
N PRO A 364 5.30 22.91 7.11
CA PRO A 364 4.64 22.43 8.31
C PRO A 364 3.55 23.39 8.76
N THR A 365 2.36 22.87 8.96
CA THR A 365 1.19 23.66 9.39
C THR A 365 0.58 23.02 10.63
N ILE A 366 0.27 23.83 11.64
CA ILE A 366 -0.35 23.41 12.90
C ILE A 366 -1.63 24.19 13.09
N ILE A 367 -2.75 23.48 13.23
CA ILE A 367 -4.08 24.03 13.44
C ILE A 367 -4.56 23.64 14.82
N THR A 368 -4.93 24.63 15.64
CA THR A 368 -5.41 24.45 17.01
C THR A 368 -6.86 24.89 17.19
N ASN A 369 -7.45 24.61 18.34
CA ASN A 369 -8.86 24.91 18.63
C ASN A 369 -9.83 24.25 17.65
N VAL A 370 -9.43 23.14 17.07
CA VAL A 370 -10.26 22.39 16.13
C VAL A 370 -11.40 21.68 16.85
N LYS A 371 -12.55 21.62 16.19
CA LYS A 371 -13.74 20.91 16.66
C LYS A 371 -14.07 19.73 15.76
N PRO A 372 -14.73 18.67 16.26
CA PRO A 372 -14.99 17.44 15.51
C PRO A 372 -15.83 17.59 14.23
N HIS A 373 -16.59 18.69 14.09
CA HIS A 373 -17.40 18.96 12.90
C HIS A 373 -16.65 19.68 11.77
N MET A 374 -15.45 20.22 12.05
CA MET A 374 -14.69 21.00 11.07
C MET A 374 -14.13 20.10 9.95
N LYS A 375 -14.10 20.61 8.72
CA LYS A 375 -13.63 19.85 7.54
C LYS A 375 -12.19 19.37 7.70
N CYS A 376 -11.31 20.18 8.27
CA CYS A 376 -9.92 19.80 8.53
C CYS A 376 -9.78 18.59 9.48
N TYR A 377 -10.82 18.26 10.28
CA TYR A 377 -10.87 17.06 11.12
C TYR A 377 -11.60 15.90 10.46
N THR A 378 -12.73 16.15 9.79
CA THR A 378 -13.54 15.09 9.19
C THR A 378 -12.95 14.53 7.90
N GLU A 379 -12.22 15.35 7.13
CA GLU A 379 -11.57 14.92 5.89
C GLU A 379 -10.09 14.59 6.09
N GLU A 380 -9.59 13.60 5.35
CA GLU A 380 -8.16 13.33 5.23
C GLU A 380 -7.47 14.46 4.47
N ILE A 381 -6.51 15.17 5.09
CA ILE A 381 -5.80 16.30 4.45
C ILE A 381 -4.74 15.80 3.47
N PHE A 382 -3.98 14.81 3.86
CA PHE A 382 -2.89 14.19 3.09
C PHE A 382 -1.78 15.16 2.71
N GLY A 383 -1.33 15.93 3.71
CA GLY A 383 -0.28 16.95 3.61
C GLY A 383 0.42 17.18 4.96
N PRO A 384 1.42 18.07 5.03
CA PRO A 384 2.19 18.35 6.24
C PRO A 384 1.41 19.23 7.25
N VAL A 385 0.21 18.81 7.59
CA VAL A 385 -0.73 19.54 8.45
C VAL A 385 -1.08 18.69 9.67
N LEU A 386 -0.87 19.25 10.84
CA LEU A 386 -1.26 18.67 12.13
C LEU A 386 -2.46 19.39 12.70
N VAL A 387 -3.54 18.66 12.91
CA VAL A 387 -4.79 19.14 13.49
C VAL A 387 -4.80 18.81 14.98
N CYS A 388 -5.02 19.79 15.86
CA CYS A 388 -4.93 19.63 17.31
C CYS A 388 -6.28 19.87 17.99
N LEU A 389 -6.71 18.90 18.80
CA LEU A 389 -7.91 18.96 19.63
C LEU A 389 -7.51 18.82 21.11
N ASN A 390 -8.22 19.50 21.99
CA ASN A 390 -8.03 19.42 23.43
C ASN A 390 -9.17 18.63 24.08
N VAL A 391 -8.81 17.78 25.03
CA VAL A 391 -9.74 17.03 25.89
C VAL A 391 -9.21 17.04 27.33
N GLU A 392 -10.08 16.79 28.32
CA GLU A 392 -9.68 16.86 29.73
C GLU A 392 -9.28 15.49 30.30
N SER A 393 -9.73 14.37 29.68
CA SER A 393 -9.48 13.02 30.20
C SER A 393 -9.13 12.01 29.11
N SER A 394 -8.55 10.88 29.52
CA SER A 394 -8.26 9.73 28.64
C SER A 394 -9.54 9.15 28.05
N ASN A 395 -10.63 9.11 28.80
CA ASN A 395 -11.92 8.61 28.30
C ASN A 395 -12.49 9.54 27.21
N GLU A 396 -12.39 10.85 27.37
CA GLU A 396 -12.77 11.78 26.30
C GLU A 396 -11.92 11.61 25.06
N ALA A 397 -10.60 11.38 25.20
CA ALA A 397 -9.72 11.10 24.07
C ALA A 397 -10.14 9.82 23.33
N ILE A 398 -10.41 8.75 24.05
CA ILE A 398 -10.88 7.47 23.48
C ILE A 398 -12.20 7.67 22.73
N ASN A 399 -13.17 8.33 23.37
CA ASN A 399 -14.47 8.60 22.74
C ASN A 399 -14.34 9.45 21.48
N LEU A 400 -13.49 10.49 21.51
CA LEU A 400 -13.22 11.35 20.35
C LEU A 400 -12.62 10.54 19.19
N ILE A 401 -11.62 9.72 19.47
CA ILE A 401 -10.93 8.89 18.46
C ILE A 401 -11.90 7.85 17.90
N ASN A 402 -12.68 7.21 18.78
CA ASN A 402 -13.65 6.19 18.35
C ASN A 402 -14.85 6.77 17.59
N ALA A 403 -15.22 8.03 17.82
CA ALA A 403 -16.27 8.71 17.06
C ALA A 403 -15.84 9.07 15.62
N ASN A 404 -14.54 9.06 15.32
CA ASN A 404 -14.07 9.30 13.97
C ASN A 404 -14.40 8.11 13.06
N GLU A 405 -14.79 8.41 11.82
CA GLU A 405 -15.19 7.39 10.85
C GLU A 405 -14.03 6.54 10.31
N TYR A 406 -12.78 6.99 10.48
CA TYR A 406 -11.57 6.27 10.12
C TYR A 406 -11.00 5.49 11.30
N GLY A 407 -10.38 4.35 11.01
CA GLY A 407 -9.77 3.48 12.03
C GLY A 407 -8.54 2.76 11.52
N ASN A 408 -7.67 3.43 10.73
CA ASN A 408 -6.45 2.81 10.22
C ASN A 408 -5.40 2.63 11.33
N GLY A 409 -5.03 3.73 12.01
CA GLY A 409 -4.06 3.69 13.08
C GLY A 409 -4.27 4.77 14.14
N ALA A 410 -3.77 4.49 15.35
CA ALA A 410 -3.69 5.42 16.45
C ALA A 410 -2.39 5.23 17.22
N ALA A 411 -1.99 6.24 18.01
CA ALA A 411 -0.86 6.14 18.91
C ALA A 411 -1.18 6.76 20.27
N ILE A 412 -0.58 6.20 21.34
CA ILE A 412 -0.59 6.79 22.69
C ILE A 412 0.83 6.94 23.20
N PHE A 413 1.15 8.08 23.75
CA PHE A 413 2.43 8.38 24.41
C PHE A 413 2.21 8.53 25.91
N THR A 414 2.65 7.57 26.69
CA THR A 414 2.42 7.53 28.13
C THR A 414 3.54 6.77 28.85
N ARG A 415 3.73 7.08 30.12
CA ARG A 415 4.59 6.31 31.06
C ARG A 415 3.75 5.37 31.93
N SER A 416 2.42 5.45 31.85
CA SER A 416 1.50 4.60 32.64
C SER A 416 1.10 3.36 31.84
N GLY A 417 1.49 2.19 32.30
CA GLY A 417 1.05 0.92 31.72
C GLY A 417 -0.48 0.72 31.79
N ALA A 418 -1.11 1.21 32.87
CA ALA A 418 -2.57 1.17 33.02
C ALA A 418 -3.27 2.01 31.94
N THR A 419 -2.78 3.22 31.68
CA THR A 419 -3.31 4.06 30.59
C THR A 419 -3.09 3.42 29.23
N ALA A 420 -1.91 2.86 28.96
CA ALA A 420 -1.62 2.15 27.73
C ALA A 420 -2.59 0.97 27.51
N THR A 421 -2.82 0.17 28.56
CA THR A 421 -3.75 -0.97 28.52
C THR A 421 -5.20 -0.52 28.27
N LEU A 422 -5.64 0.59 28.88
CA LEU A 422 -6.96 1.16 28.64
C LEU A 422 -7.13 1.52 27.16
N PHE A 423 -6.20 2.28 26.58
CA PHE A 423 -6.24 2.63 25.16
C PHE A 423 -6.19 1.40 24.26
N GLN A 424 -5.37 0.40 24.58
CA GLN A 424 -5.28 -0.84 23.81
C GLN A 424 -6.61 -1.60 23.76
N LYS A 425 -7.38 -1.59 24.85
CA LYS A 425 -8.66 -2.32 24.92
C LYS A 425 -9.82 -1.55 24.29
N GLU A 426 -9.81 -0.24 24.40
CA GLU A 426 -10.98 0.57 24.08
C GLU A 426 -10.91 1.24 22.69
N LEU A 427 -9.71 1.36 22.07
CA LEU A 427 -9.59 1.99 20.76
C LEU A 427 -9.99 1.06 19.62
N GLU A 428 -10.81 1.59 18.72
CA GLU A 428 -11.32 0.91 17.51
C GLU A 428 -10.43 1.15 16.29
N ALA A 429 -9.12 1.30 16.46
CA ALA A 429 -8.16 1.40 15.36
C ALA A 429 -7.57 0.02 15.05
N GLY A 430 -7.30 -0.24 13.77
CA GLY A 430 -6.69 -1.50 13.33
C GLY A 430 -5.25 -1.68 13.82
N GLN A 431 -4.53 -0.56 14.02
CA GLN A 431 -3.16 -0.54 14.50
C GLN A 431 -3.01 0.47 15.63
N LEU A 432 -2.37 0.07 16.72
CA LEU A 432 -2.11 0.94 17.86
C LEU A 432 -0.62 0.96 18.22
N GLY A 433 -0.05 2.16 18.28
CA GLY A 433 1.31 2.40 18.79
C GLY A 433 1.29 2.83 20.25
N ILE A 434 2.05 2.15 21.10
CA ILE A 434 2.32 2.60 22.47
C ILE A 434 3.75 3.13 22.48
N ASN A 435 3.90 4.44 22.61
CA ASN A 435 5.17 5.17 22.49
C ASN A 435 5.84 5.02 21.12
N VAL A 436 5.08 4.63 20.10
CA VAL A 436 5.48 4.52 18.70
C VAL A 436 4.54 5.36 17.84
N PRO A 437 5.03 6.38 17.13
CA PRO A 437 4.16 7.33 16.42
C PRO A 437 3.46 6.73 15.20
N ILE A 438 4.12 5.79 14.51
CA ILE A 438 3.61 5.17 13.27
C ILE A 438 3.78 3.65 13.39
N PRO A 439 2.76 2.93 13.90
CA PRO A 439 2.88 1.52 14.25
C PRO A 439 2.67 0.59 13.04
N VAL A 440 3.39 0.81 11.93
CA VAL A 440 3.35 -0.08 10.78
C VAL A 440 3.96 -1.43 11.17
N PRO A 441 3.19 -2.53 11.15
CA PRO A 441 3.67 -3.82 11.60
C PRO A 441 4.74 -4.40 10.66
N LEU A 442 5.61 -5.26 11.22
CA LEU A 442 6.52 -6.07 10.42
C LEU A 442 5.71 -7.12 9.63
N PRO A 443 6.20 -7.59 8.46
CA PRO A 443 5.42 -8.43 7.55
C PRO A 443 5.01 -9.82 8.04
N MET A 444 5.51 -10.28 9.19
CA MET A 444 4.98 -11.49 9.85
C MET A 444 3.60 -11.25 10.50
N PHE A 445 3.24 -9.99 10.76
CA PHE A 445 1.92 -9.56 11.19
C PHE A 445 1.21 -8.92 10.00
N SER A 446 -0.12 -8.93 9.98
CA SER A 446 -0.89 -8.30 8.91
C SER A 446 -1.02 -6.79 9.14
N PHE A 447 -1.00 -6.01 8.05
CA PHE A 447 -1.40 -4.61 8.07
C PHE A 447 -2.92 -4.54 8.12
N THR A 448 -3.44 -4.05 9.21
CA THR A 448 -4.87 -4.05 9.53
C THR A 448 -5.45 -2.64 9.52
N GLY A 449 -6.73 -2.53 9.32
CA GLY A 449 -7.50 -1.29 9.43
C GLY A 449 -8.92 -1.59 9.88
N ASN A 450 -9.62 -0.55 10.31
CA ASN A 450 -11.03 -0.64 10.71
C ASN A 450 -11.85 0.48 10.06
N LYS A 451 -13.17 0.40 10.20
CA LYS A 451 -14.14 1.41 9.77
C LYS A 451 -13.97 1.77 8.28
N LYS A 452 -14.09 3.06 7.92
CA LYS A 452 -13.91 3.53 6.53
C LYS A 452 -12.48 3.51 6.02
N SER A 453 -11.50 3.12 6.85
CA SER A 453 -10.12 2.93 6.36
C SER A 453 -9.93 1.61 5.61
N VAL A 454 -10.89 0.73 5.61
CA VAL A 454 -10.91 -0.53 4.83
C VAL A 454 -12.28 -0.75 4.22
N ALA A 455 -12.32 -1.29 3.00
CA ALA A 455 -13.56 -1.81 2.43
C ALA A 455 -13.66 -3.32 2.69
N GLY A 456 -14.89 -3.82 2.89
CA GLY A 456 -15.14 -5.24 3.11
C GLY A 456 -15.15 -5.70 4.56
N GLY A 457 -15.35 -4.80 5.52
CA GLY A 457 -15.66 -5.15 6.90
C GLY A 457 -14.59 -5.92 7.67
N GLY A 458 -13.31 -5.56 7.50
CA GLY A 458 -12.22 -6.13 8.31
C GLY A 458 -11.57 -7.40 7.74
N VAL A 459 -11.99 -7.89 6.58
CA VAL A 459 -11.32 -9.02 5.88
C VAL A 459 -10.16 -8.54 4.99
N ALA A 460 -9.97 -7.24 4.87
CA ALA A 460 -9.06 -6.60 3.93
C ALA A 460 -7.72 -6.26 4.58
N ASN A 461 -7.02 -7.25 5.12
CA ASN A 461 -5.69 -7.08 5.69
C ASN A 461 -4.61 -7.45 4.66
N PHE A 462 -3.50 -6.68 4.68
CA PHE A 462 -2.41 -6.86 3.73
C PHE A 462 -1.25 -7.60 4.39
N TYR A 463 -0.48 -8.30 3.59
CA TYR A 463 0.65 -9.16 3.94
C TYR A 463 0.42 -10.04 5.21
N GLY A 464 1.46 -10.66 5.76
CA GLY A 464 1.32 -11.61 6.85
C GLY A 464 0.39 -12.78 6.52
N LYS A 465 -0.24 -13.34 7.54
CA LYS A 465 -1.16 -14.48 7.38
C LYS A 465 -2.41 -14.12 6.57
N ASP A 466 -2.91 -12.90 6.70
CA ASP A 466 -4.13 -12.49 5.99
C ASP A 466 -3.85 -12.20 4.52
N GLY A 467 -2.67 -11.65 4.19
CA GLY A 467 -2.24 -11.53 2.80
C GLY A 467 -2.12 -12.90 2.11
N LEU A 468 -1.63 -13.92 2.83
CA LEU A 468 -1.63 -15.29 2.36
C LEU A 468 -3.05 -15.82 2.12
N ARG A 469 -3.97 -15.58 3.06
CA ARG A 469 -5.38 -15.97 2.93
C ARG A 469 -6.05 -15.28 1.75
N PHE A 470 -5.72 -14.02 1.51
CA PHE A 470 -6.28 -13.27 0.39
C PHE A 470 -5.95 -13.87 -0.96
N TYR A 471 -4.71 -14.32 -1.18
CA TYR A 471 -4.23 -14.87 -2.44
C TYR A 471 -4.45 -16.37 -2.60
N THR A 472 -5.06 -17.05 -1.62
CA THR A 472 -5.29 -18.49 -1.64
C THR A 472 -6.71 -18.85 -1.27
N GLN A 473 -7.11 -20.06 -1.64
CA GLN A 473 -8.36 -20.70 -1.21
C GLN A 473 -8.10 -22.09 -0.68
N TRP A 474 -8.95 -22.57 0.20
CA TRP A 474 -8.90 -23.93 0.68
C TRP A 474 -9.51 -24.89 -0.34
N LYS A 475 -8.86 -26.04 -0.50
CA LYS A 475 -9.41 -27.22 -1.15
C LYS A 475 -9.42 -28.35 -0.15
N THR A 476 -10.58 -28.92 0.06
CA THR A 476 -10.76 -30.07 0.95
C THR A 476 -10.95 -31.33 0.11
N VAL A 477 -10.24 -32.38 0.44
CA VAL A 477 -10.28 -33.68 -0.23
C VAL A 477 -10.52 -34.73 0.83
N THR A 478 -11.58 -35.53 0.66
CA THR A 478 -11.83 -36.71 1.46
C THR A 478 -11.50 -37.93 0.61
N SER A 479 -10.68 -38.83 1.12
CA SER A 479 -10.23 -40.04 0.45
C SER A 479 -10.61 -41.26 1.29
N LEU A 480 -11.17 -42.27 0.65
CA LEU A 480 -11.38 -43.58 1.24
C LEU A 480 -10.52 -44.62 0.49
N TRP A 481 -9.56 -45.21 1.20
CA TRP A 481 -8.67 -46.24 0.66
C TRP A 481 -8.79 -47.48 1.56
N ARG A 482 -9.82 -48.32 1.32
CA ARG A 482 -10.07 -49.49 2.12
C ARG A 482 -8.92 -50.48 1.92
N ALA A 483 -8.38 -50.98 3.04
CA ALA A 483 -7.32 -52.00 3.01
C ALA A 483 -7.74 -53.24 2.20
N GLU A 484 -9.02 -53.56 2.20
CA GLU A 484 -9.65 -54.65 1.44
C GLU A 484 -9.53 -54.44 -0.10
N ASP A 485 -9.56 -53.17 -0.59
CA ASP A 485 -9.47 -52.86 -2.00
C ASP A 485 -8.09 -53.14 -2.60
N ALA A 486 -7.05 -53.24 -1.73
CA ALA A 486 -5.71 -53.64 -2.14
C ALA A 486 -5.63 -55.13 -2.51
N ILE A 487 -6.60 -55.92 -2.07
CA ILE A 487 -6.62 -57.38 -2.19
C ILE A 487 -7.75 -57.85 -3.15
N SER A 488 -8.84 -57.10 -3.23
CA SER A 488 -10.04 -57.47 -4.05
C SER A 488 -10.13 -56.67 -5.34
N LYS A 489 -10.52 -57.32 -6.43
CA LYS A 489 -10.76 -56.71 -7.72
C LYS A 489 -12.21 -56.15 -7.93
N GLN A 490 -13.01 -56.15 -6.88
CA GLN A 490 -14.40 -55.63 -6.98
C GLN A 490 -14.49 -54.17 -6.54
N SER A 491 -14.94 -53.31 -7.43
CA SER A 491 -15.28 -51.94 -7.13
C SER A 491 -16.68 -51.84 -6.45
N ASP A 492 -16.72 -51.29 -5.27
CA ASP A 492 -17.98 -50.94 -4.61
C ASP A 492 -18.41 -49.55 -5.06
N VAL A 493 -19.66 -49.45 -5.57
CA VAL A 493 -20.23 -48.23 -6.13
C VAL A 493 -21.06 -47.46 -5.06
N ALA A 494 -21.08 -47.93 -3.81
CA ALA A 494 -21.83 -47.28 -2.73
C ALA A 494 -21.15 -46.00 -2.27
N MET A 495 -21.94 -44.95 -2.02
CA MET A 495 -21.43 -43.70 -1.46
C MET A 495 -20.96 -43.95 -0.01
N PRO A 496 -19.72 -43.57 0.37
CA PRO A 496 -19.24 -43.78 1.72
C PRO A 496 -20.07 -42.97 2.72
N THR A 497 -20.61 -43.63 3.72
CA THR A 497 -21.32 -43.03 4.84
C THR A 497 -20.42 -43.03 6.07
N HIS A 498 -20.43 -41.93 6.83
CA HIS A 498 -19.77 -41.85 8.12
C HIS A 498 -20.54 -42.72 9.13
N SER A 499 -19.99 -43.82 9.58
CA SER A 499 -20.49 -44.64 10.67
C SER A 499 -19.64 -44.50 11.91
#